data_870985ae9508511ddae4fe4276c82962
#
_entry.id   870985ae9508511ddae4fe4276c82962
#
_cell.length_a   1.000
_cell.length_b   1.000
_cell.length_c   1.000
_cell.angle_alpha   90.00
_cell.angle_beta   90.00
_cell.angle_gamma   90.00
#
_symmetry.space_group_name_H-M   'P 1'
#
loop_
_entity.id
_entity.type
_entity.pdbx_description
1 polymer ?
#
loop_
_entity_poly.entity_id
_entity_poly.type
_entity_poly.pdbx_seq_one_letter_code
_entity_poly.pdbx_strand_id
1 'polypeptide(L)'
;MLSHPHPEPKSALRNPLLYSSIAIGIALLYVGWIFFSRWQESRVIEQRRKEERTQKQLENDRAAVELLGGKELAIQMFYASPGAIHRGETTRLCYGVANAKTVKLEPQSNPVWPSFSRCVEVAPAKTTTYILTIEDASGNTKSQTLEVKVH
;
A
#
# COMPACT_ATOMS: atom_id res chain seq x y z
N MET A 1 -7.88 74.29 47.99
CA MET A 1 -7.22 73.64 46.81
C MET A 1 -6.98 72.19 47.13
N LEU A 2 -7.87 71.36 46.67
CA LEU A 2 -7.81 69.90 46.89
C LEU A 2 -7.22 69.27 45.62
N SER A 3 -5.98 68.73 45.73
CA SER A 3 -5.32 67.98 44.70
C SER A 3 -5.91 66.58 44.69
N HIS A 4 -6.52 66.18 43.56
CA HIS A 4 -6.92 64.78 43.30
C HIS A 4 -5.70 64.05 42.83
N PRO A 5 -5.43 62.86 43.40
CA PRO A 5 -4.41 61.93 42.84
C PRO A 5 -4.97 61.22 41.61
N HIS A 6 -4.26 61.33 40.49
CA HIS A 6 -4.48 60.53 39.30
C HIS A 6 -4.18 59.03 39.60
N PRO A 7 -5.07 58.12 39.23
CA PRO A 7 -4.73 56.70 39.30
C PRO A 7 -3.79 56.33 38.14
N GLU A 8 -2.59 55.89 38.49
CA GLU A 8 -1.65 55.33 37.53
C GLU A 8 -2.22 54.01 36.93
N PRO A 9 -2.12 53.82 35.59
CA PRO A 9 -2.54 52.56 34.96
C PRO A 9 -1.56 51.45 35.38
N LYS A 10 -2.01 50.53 36.20
CA LYS A 10 -1.28 49.31 36.52
C LYS A 10 -1.08 48.51 35.24
N SER A 11 0.14 48.49 34.71
CA SER A 11 0.53 47.71 33.55
C SER A 11 0.33 46.22 33.84
N ALA A 12 -0.72 45.62 33.31
CA ALA A 12 -1.06 44.22 33.42
C ALA A 12 0.04 43.29 32.82
N LEU A 13 1.02 43.86 32.13
CA LEU A 13 2.14 43.21 31.46
C LEU A 13 3.31 42.79 32.36
N ARG A 14 3.21 43.01 33.69
CA ARG A 14 4.33 42.77 34.63
C ARG A 14 4.21 41.52 35.48
N ASN A 15 3.31 40.59 35.16
CA ASN A 15 3.19 39.32 35.84
C ASN A 15 4.14 38.26 35.21
N PRO A 16 5.22 37.85 35.90
CA PRO A 16 6.18 36.89 35.40
C PRO A 16 5.53 35.54 35.08
N LEU A 17 4.40 35.19 35.72
CA LEU A 17 3.60 34.02 35.45
C LEU A 17 2.95 34.02 34.07
N LEU A 18 2.57 35.19 33.51
CA LEU A 18 2.01 35.29 32.16
C LEU A 18 3.08 35.01 31.09
N TYR A 19 4.30 35.54 31.29
CA TYR A 19 5.40 35.27 30.35
C TYR A 19 5.83 33.84 30.33
N SER A 20 5.86 33.15 31.49
CA SER A 20 6.20 31.76 31.58
C SER A 20 5.13 30.85 30.92
N SER A 21 3.84 31.14 31.07
CA SER A 21 2.77 30.40 30.43
C SER A 21 2.75 30.55 28.90
N ILE A 22 3.02 31.78 28.41
CA ILE A 22 3.17 32.03 26.98
C ILE A 22 4.38 31.31 26.40
N ALA A 23 5.53 31.35 27.08
CA ALA A 23 6.72 30.65 26.65
C ALA A 23 6.52 29.11 26.56
N ILE A 24 5.85 28.52 27.55
CA ILE A 24 5.47 27.11 27.55
C ILE A 24 4.51 26.78 26.40
N GLY A 25 3.51 27.64 26.16
CA GLY A 25 2.57 27.49 25.05
C GLY A 25 3.27 27.48 23.69
N ILE A 26 4.20 28.41 23.45
CA ILE A 26 5.00 28.47 22.23
C ILE A 26 5.88 27.24 22.07
N ALA A 27 6.53 26.77 23.16
CA ALA A 27 7.35 25.57 23.13
C ALA A 27 6.52 24.33 22.77
N LEU A 28 5.33 24.16 23.32
CA LEU A 28 4.42 23.05 23.01
C LEU A 28 3.92 23.11 21.55
N LEU A 29 3.60 24.29 21.05
CA LEU A 29 3.23 24.47 19.63
C LEU A 29 4.40 24.13 18.71
N TYR A 30 5.61 24.52 19.06
CA TYR A 30 6.81 24.20 18.28
C TYR A 30 7.11 22.70 18.25
N VAL A 31 7.03 22.04 19.39
CA VAL A 31 7.17 20.58 19.48
C VAL A 31 6.07 19.87 18.67
N GLY A 32 4.81 20.32 18.83
CA GLY A 32 3.68 19.79 18.05
C GLY A 32 3.88 19.94 16.54
N TRP A 33 4.39 21.10 16.10
CA TRP A 33 4.71 21.37 14.69
C TRP A 33 5.79 20.42 14.16
N ILE A 34 6.87 20.17 14.93
CA ILE A 34 7.93 19.23 14.54
C ILE A 34 7.38 17.81 14.43
N PHE A 35 6.58 17.36 15.39
CA PHE A 35 5.96 16.05 15.34
C PHE A 35 5.00 15.90 14.16
N PHE A 36 4.19 16.91 13.89
CA PHE A 36 3.25 16.90 12.78
C PHE A 36 3.94 16.90 11.42
N SER A 37 5.00 17.71 11.24
CA SER A 37 5.76 17.73 9.99
C SER A 37 6.47 16.41 9.72
N ARG A 38 7.08 15.80 10.74
CA ARG A 38 7.71 14.47 10.61
C ARG A 38 6.72 13.35 10.34
N TRP A 39 5.53 13.43 10.91
CA TRP A 39 4.50 12.42 10.68
C TRP A 39 3.95 12.46 9.25
N GLN A 40 3.83 13.65 8.67
CA GLN A 40 3.43 13.81 7.27
C GLN A 40 4.49 13.29 6.29
N GLU A 41 5.77 13.57 6.53
CA GLU A 41 6.86 13.05 5.69
C GLU A 41 6.94 11.52 5.68
N SER A 42 6.69 10.88 6.81
CA SER A 42 6.75 9.41 6.95
C SER A 42 5.76 8.70 6.01
N ARG A 43 4.57 9.24 5.81
CA ARG A 43 3.55 8.65 4.93
C ARG A 43 3.91 8.74 3.44
N VAL A 44 4.49 9.86 3.02
CA VAL A 44 4.89 10.07 1.62
C VAL A 44 6.08 9.17 1.26
N ILE A 45 7.04 9.00 2.17
CA ILE A 45 8.21 8.13 1.97
C ILE A 45 7.78 6.66 1.87
N GLU A 46 6.80 6.24 2.66
CA GLU A 46 6.32 4.87 2.65
C GLU A 46 5.58 4.50 1.35
N GLN A 47 4.82 5.43 0.80
CA GLN A 47 4.17 5.26 -0.51
C GLN A 47 5.21 5.16 -1.64
N ARG A 48 6.18 6.07 -1.69
CA ARG A 48 7.27 6.02 -2.69
C ARG A 48 8.07 4.72 -2.62
N ARG A 49 8.40 4.23 -1.42
CA ARG A 49 9.09 2.95 -1.25
C ARG A 49 8.26 1.76 -1.76
N LYS A 50 6.96 1.78 -1.59
CA LYS A 50 6.07 0.74 -2.12
C LYS A 50 6.06 0.76 -3.65
N GLU A 51 5.95 1.93 -4.25
CA GLU A 51 5.98 2.11 -5.71
C GLU A 51 7.32 1.66 -6.31
N GLU A 52 8.45 2.08 -5.73
CA GLU A 52 9.79 1.66 -6.19
C GLU A 52 10.02 0.14 -6.07
N ARG A 53 9.55 -0.47 -4.98
CA ARG A 53 9.63 -1.92 -4.82
C ARG A 53 8.79 -2.65 -5.86
N THR A 54 7.58 -2.15 -6.12
CA THR A 54 6.69 -2.73 -7.12
C THR A 54 7.28 -2.62 -8.52
N GLN A 55 7.89 -1.47 -8.87
CA GLN A 55 8.55 -1.28 -10.16
C GLN A 55 9.76 -2.19 -10.34
N LYS A 56 10.64 -2.26 -9.34
CA LYS A 56 11.80 -3.16 -9.38
C LYS A 56 11.40 -4.64 -9.48
N GLN A 57 10.35 -5.03 -8.78
CA GLN A 57 9.83 -6.38 -8.87
C GLN A 57 9.26 -6.66 -10.25
N LEU A 58 8.52 -5.71 -10.84
CA LEU A 58 7.99 -5.82 -12.19
C LEU A 58 9.10 -5.98 -13.25
N GLU A 59 10.19 -5.22 -13.13
CA GLU A 59 11.35 -5.32 -14.03
C GLU A 59 12.06 -6.67 -13.88
N ASN A 60 12.30 -7.12 -12.65
CA ASN A 60 12.91 -8.43 -12.40
C ASN A 60 12.05 -9.58 -12.91
N ASP A 61 10.73 -9.50 -12.70
CA ASP A 61 9.79 -10.51 -13.18
C ASP A 61 9.75 -10.57 -14.72
N ARG A 62 9.80 -9.39 -15.39
CA ARG A 62 9.90 -9.33 -16.85
C ARG A 62 11.19 -9.96 -17.37
N ALA A 63 12.32 -9.62 -16.76
CA ALA A 63 13.60 -10.19 -17.14
C ALA A 63 13.64 -11.72 -16.91
N ALA A 64 13.06 -12.21 -15.83
CA ALA A 64 12.95 -13.64 -15.56
C ALA A 64 12.06 -14.37 -16.58
N VAL A 65 10.93 -13.77 -16.97
CA VAL A 65 10.04 -14.32 -18.01
C VAL A 65 10.74 -14.38 -19.37
N GLU A 66 11.51 -13.35 -19.71
CA GLU A 66 12.25 -13.32 -20.97
C GLU A 66 13.37 -14.38 -21.03
N LEU A 67 14.06 -14.61 -19.91
CA LEU A 67 15.15 -15.59 -19.84
C LEU A 67 14.68 -17.04 -19.71
N LEU A 68 13.60 -17.28 -18.98
CA LEU A 68 13.19 -18.63 -18.59
C LEU A 68 11.89 -19.10 -19.28
N GLY A 69 11.16 -18.21 -19.91
CA GLY A 69 9.80 -18.42 -20.37
C GLY A 69 9.61 -19.32 -21.60
N GLY A 70 10.69 -19.75 -22.31
CA GLY A 70 10.54 -20.50 -23.55
C GLY A 70 9.88 -19.65 -24.66
N LYS A 71 9.45 -20.26 -25.80
CA LYS A 71 8.89 -19.56 -26.96
C LYS A 71 7.36 -19.52 -27.03
N GLU A 72 6.66 -20.31 -26.24
CA GLU A 72 5.22 -20.46 -26.31
C GLU A 72 4.50 -19.78 -25.13
N LEU A 73 3.34 -19.18 -25.43
CA LEU A 73 2.43 -18.69 -24.39
C LEU A 73 1.99 -19.84 -23.50
N ALA A 74 2.31 -19.83 -22.22
CA ALA A 74 1.97 -20.89 -21.30
C ALA A 74 1.67 -20.39 -19.88
N ILE A 75 0.68 -21.02 -19.25
CA ILE A 75 0.49 -20.97 -17.79
C ILE A 75 1.26 -22.16 -17.23
N GLN A 76 2.34 -21.89 -16.52
CA GLN A 76 3.21 -22.94 -15.97
C GLN A 76 2.70 -23.47 -14.63
N MET A 77 2.13 -22.58 -13.82
CA MET A 77 1.51 -22.94 -12.55
C MET A 77 0.36 -22.00 -12.24
N PHE A 78 -0.69 -22.53 -11.62
CA PHE A 78 -1.77 -21.76 -11.02
C PHE A 78 -2.39 -22.58 -9.89
N TYR A 79 -2.17 -22.17 -8.65
CA TYR A 79 -2.66 -22.89 -7.46
C TYR A 79 -2.93 -21.94 -6.30
N ALA A 80 -3.72 -22.39 -5.32
CA ALA A 80 -3.96 -21.71 -4.06
C ALA A 80 -3.26 -22.44 -2.92
N SER A 81 -2.71 -21.68 -1.98
CA SER A 81 -2.08 -22.26 -0.78
C SER A 81 -2.47 -21.43 0.46
N PRO A 82 -3.35 -21.98 1.30
CA PRO A 82 -4.13 -23.22 1.20
C PRO A 82 -5.25 -23.15 0.15
N GLY A 83 -5.67 -24.32 -0.40
CA GLY A 83 -6.77 -24.40 -1.36
C GLY A 83 -8.17 -24.36 -0.73
N ALA A 84 -8.26 -24.51 0.59
CA ALA A 84 -9.48 -24.37 1.39
C ALA A 84 -9.19 -23.52 2.63
N ILE A 85 -10.12 -22.65 2.98
CA ILE A 85 -10.00 -21.68 4.09
C ILE A 85 -11.34 -21.60 4.84
N HIS A 86 -11.31 -21.05 6.06
CA HIS A 86 -12.51 -20.64 6.75
C HIS A 86 -12.91 -19.20 6.38
N ARG A 87 -14.18 -18.89 6.57
CA ARG A 87 -14.69 -17.56 6.28
C ARG A 87 -13.92 -16.47 7.07
N GLY A 88 -13.36 -15.50 6.36
CA GLY A 88 -12.56 -14.41 6.94
C GLY A 88 -11.04 -14.67 6.94
N GLU A 89 -10.61 -15.86 6.55
CA GLU A 89 -9.19 -16.15 6.37
C GLU A 89 -8.70 -15.75 4.97
N THR A 90 -7.39 -15.61 4.84
CA THR A 90 -6.73 -15.30 3.58
C THR A 90 -6.06 -16.54 2.98
N THR A 91 -5.99 -16.61 1.66
CA THR A 91 -5.17 -17.58 0.93
C THR A 91 -4.32 -16.87 -0.11
N ARG A 92 -3.24 -17.50 -0.53
CA ARG A 92 -2.36 -17.01 -1.58
C ARG A 92 -2.62 -17.74 -2.89
N LEU A 93 -3.02 -16.99 -3.92
CA LEU A 93 -3.08 -17.49 -5.29
C LEU A 93 -1.73 -17.27 -5.94
N CYS A 94 -1.05 -18.36 -6.27
CA CYS A 94 0.25 -18.32 -6.91
C CYS A 94 0.12 -18.71 -8.38
N TYR A 95 0.73 -17.93 -9.26
CA TYR A 95 0.76 -18.21 -10.69
C TYR A 95 2.15 -17.99 -11.27
N GLY A 96 2.43 -18.70 -12.35
CA GLY A 96 3.61 -18.53 -13.18
C GLY A 96 3.24 -18.61 -14.63
N VAL A 97 3.69 -17.64 -15.44
CA VAL A 97 3.35 -17.54 -16.85
C VAL A 97 4.60 -17.34 -17.70
N ALA A 98 4.56 -17.80 -18.94
CA ALA A 98 5.62 -17.65 -19.92
C ALA A 98 5.07 -16.96 -21.17
N ASN A 99 5.85 -16.03 -21.73
CA ASN A 99 5.54 -15.28 -22.96
C ASN A 99 4.20 -14.51 -22.94
N ALA A 100 3.67 -14.21 -21.79
CA ALA A 100 2.50 -13.36 -21.64
C ALA A 100 2.88 -11.89 -21.68
N LYS A 101 2.15 -11.08 -22.44
CA LYS A 101 2.18 -9.64 -22.43
C LYS A 101 1.26 -9.07 -21.36
N THR A 102 0.07 -9.68 -21.21
CA THR A 102 -0.91 -9.29 -20.20
C THR A 102 -1.36 -10.49 -19.39
N VAL A 103 -1.72 -10.23 -18.14
CA VAL A 103 -2.30 -11.20 -17.21
C VAL A 103 -3.52 -10.57 -16.57
N LYS A 104 -4.62 -11.33 -16.51
CA LYS A 104 -5.83 -10.98 -15.77
C LYS A 104 -6.18 -12.11 -14.82
N LEU A 105 -6.57 -11.74 -13.61
CA LEU A 105 -7.05 -12.68 -12.61
C LEU A 105 -8.41 -12.21 -12.09
N GLU A 106 -9.43 -12.99 -12.31
CA GLU A 106 -10.81 -12.67 -11.94
C GLU A 106 -11.37 -13.75 -10.98
N PRO A 107 -12.25 -13.38 -10.02
CA PRO A 107 -12.66 -12.04 -9.63
C PRO A 107 -11.71 -11.46 -8.59
N GLN A 108 -10.86 -10.53 -8.94
CA GLN A 108 -10.07 -9.79 -7.97
C GLN A 108 -9.59 -8.45 -8.54
N SER A 109 -9.31 -7.47 -7.68
CA SER A 109 -8.96 -6.10 -8.06
C SER A 109 -7.48 -5.74 -7.86
N ASN A 110 -6.67 -6.63 -7.24
CA ASN A 110 -5.26 -6.34 -7.05
C ASN A 110 -4.50 -6.39 -8.38
N PRO A 111 -3.54 -5.48 -8.62
CA PRO A 111 -2.81 -5.48 -9.87
C PRO A 111 -1.99 -6.76 -10.05
N VAL A 112 -2.14 -7.37 -11.22
CA VAL A 112 -1.37 -8.54 -11.65
C VAL A 112 -0.59 -8.19 -12.92
N TRP A 113 0.55 -8.83 -13.11
CA TRP A 113 1.41 -8.65 -14.28
C TRP A 113 2.12 -9.95 -14.64
N PRO A 114 2.63 -10.08 -15.87
CA PRO A 114 3.40 -11.26 -16.26
C PRO A 114 4.58 -11.51 -15.32
N SER A 115 4.62 -12.70 -14.76
CA SER A 115 5.67 -13.16 -13.85
C SER A 115 5.85 -14.66 -13.96
N PHE A 116 7.09 -15.14 -13.83
CA PHE A 116 7.39 -16.56 -13.78
C PHE A 116 6.92 -17.22 -12.48
N SER A 117 6.88 -16.46 -11.38
CA SER A 117 6.37 -16.94 -10.09
C SER A 117 5.90 -15.75 -9.24
N ARG A 118 4.59 -15.61 -9.08
CA ARG A 118 3.98 -14.56 -8.28
C ARG A 118 2.80 -15.08 -7.49
N CYS A 119 2.67 -14.59 -6.27
CA CYS A 119 1.51 -14.86 -5.42
C CYS A 119 0.78 -13.56 -5.08
N VAL A 120 -0.54 -13.59 -5.08
CA VAL A 120 -1.44 -12.53 -4.62
C VAL A 120 -2.31 -13.05 -3.49
N GLU A 121 -2.52 -12.23 -2.51
CA GLU A 121 -3.36 -12.55 -1.34
C GLU A 121 -4.82 -12.24 -1.65
N VAL A 122 -5.72 -13.19 -1.35
CA VAL A 122 -7.16 -13.04 -1.54
C VAL A 122 -7.89 -13.56 -0.30
N ALA A 123 -9.04 -12.94 0.00
CA ALA A 123 -9.90 -13.33 1.13
C ALA A 123 -11.36 -13.50 0.65
N PRO A 124 -11.67 -14.58 -0.06
CA PRO A 124 -13.03 -14.81 -0.54
C PRO A 124 -13.97 -15.10 0.63
N ALA A 125 -15.15 -14.46 0.63
CA ALA A 125 -16.18 -14.67 1.65
C ALA A 125 -17.02 -15.94 1.45
N LYS A 126 -16.90 -16.58 0.27
CA LYS A 126 -17.58 -17.81 -0.13
C LYS A 126 -16.70 -18.58 -1.12
N THR A 127 -16.97 -19.87 -1.31
CA THR A 127 -16.30 -20.67 -2.36
C THR A 127 -16.33 -19.91 -3.68
N THR A 128 -15.15 -19.65 -4.23
CA THR A 128 -14.95 -18.76 -5.38
C THR A 128 -14.05 -19.42 -6.40
N THR A 129 -14.48 -19.39 -7.65
CA THR A 129 -13.67 -19.84 -8.79
C THR A 129 -12.90 -18.64 -9.33
N TYR A 130 -11.58 -18.78 -9.36
CA TYR A 130 -10.67 -17.79 -9.95
C TYR A 130 -10.29 -18.21 -11.36
N ILE A 131 -10.24 -17.26 -12.27
CA ILE A 131 -9.88 -17.46 -13.67
C ILE A 131 -8.63 -16.64 -13.96
N LEU A 132 -7.54 -17.30 -14.29
CA LEU A 132 -6.32 -16.68 -14.77
C LEU A 132 -6.34 -16.69 -16.30
N THR A 133 -6.35 -15.49 -16.91
CA THR A 133 -6.28 -15.32 -18.37
C THR A 133 -4.98 -14.62 -18.72
N ILE A 134 -4.26 -15.16 -19.69
CA ILE A 134 -3.02 -14.58 -20.22
C ILE A 134 -3.15 -14.32 -21.71
N GLU A 135 -2.48 -13.28 -22.19
CA GLU A 135 -2.45 -12.89 -23.59
C GLU A 135 -1.01 -12.56 -24.00
N ASP A 136 -0.60 -13.01 -25.20
CA ASP A 136 0.69 -12.70 -25.77
C ASP A 136 0.68 -11.39 -26.60
N ALA A 137 1.82 -11.05 -27.20
CA ALA A 137 1.95 -9.87 -28.05
C ALA A 137 1.19 -9.98 -29.38
N SER A 138 0.81 -11.21 -29.79
CA SER A 138 0.09 -11.52 -31.02
C SER A 138 -1.42 -11.58 -30.81
N GLY A 139 -1.91 -11.44 -29.58
CA GLY A 139 -3.34 -11.53 -29.22
C GLY A 139 -3.83 -12.94 -28.93
N ASN A 140 -2.95 -13.95 -28.90
CA ASN A 140 -3.33 -15.30 -28.48
C ASN A 140 -3.60 -15.30 -26.97
N THR A 141 -4.65 -15.99 -26.54
CA THR A 141 -5.04 -16.09 -25.13
C THR A 141 -5.04 -17.52 -24.64
N LYS A 142 -4.68 -17.70 -23.37
CA LYS A 142 -4.87 -18.94 -22.61
C LYS A 142 -5.49 -18.62 -21.27
N SER A 143 -6.35 -19.50 -20.77
CA SER A 143 -6.97 -19.36 -19.45
C SER A 143 -6.92 -20.66 -18.66
N GLN A 144 -6.87 -20.52 -17.34
CA GLN A 144 -6.95 -21.64 -16.39
C GLN A 144 -7.82 -21.23 -15.21
N THR A 145 -8.59 -22.17 -14.68
CA THR A 145 -9.50 -21.97 -13.56
C THR A 145 -9.00 -22.67 -12.30
N LEU A 146 -9.27 -22.06 -11.15
CA LEU A 146 -8.94 -22.59 -9.83
C LEU A 146 -10.07 -22.26 -8.86
N GLU A 147 -10.56 -23.26 -8.12
CA GLU A 147 -11.56 -23.07 -7.08
C GLU A 147 -10.90 -22.99 -5.70
N VAL A 148 -11.23 -21.94 -4.94
CA VAL A 148 -10.89 -21.82 -3.53
C VAL A 148 -12.14 -22.10 -2.71
N LYS A 149 -12.10 -23.15 -1.89
CA LYS A 149 -13.23 -23.57 -1.05
C LYS A 149 -13.24 -22.77 0.25
N VAL A 150 -14.45 -22.32 0.65
CA VAL A 150 -14.67 -21.63 1.92
C VAL A 150 -15.69 -22.42 2.74
N HIS A 151 -15.27 -22.80 3.93
CA HIS A 151 -16.06 -23.56 4.90
C HIS A 151 -16.68 -22.66 5.97
#